data_63ad8f060b3be7de863572f5c6fd7c3f
#
_entry.id   63ad8f060b3be7de863572f5c6fd7c3f
#
_cell.length_a   1.000
_cell.length_b   1.000
_cell.length_c   1.000
_cell.angle_alpha   90.00
_cell.angle_beta   90.00
_cell.angle_gamma   90.00
#
_symmetry.space_group_name_H-M   'P 1'
#
loop_
_entity.id
_entity.type
_entity.pdbx_description
1 polymer ?
#
loop_
_entity_poly.entity_id
_entity_poly.type
_entity_poly.pdbx_seq_one_letter_code
_entity_poly.pdbx_strand_id
1 'polypeptide(L)'
;GAFHGRTFAALSAQKNKKFSKGFEPLLSGFIQIPFNDYTAIKDSIDENTGGVMIEPIQGEGGVRPAKLKFLEQIRKLCDDMGILFFLDEVQCGFGRTGKFFAYEWANFEPDVMAVAKGIGSGFPLGACLSTADACIGMTKGTHGSTYGGNPLAVAVGKAVIEEMMQESFFEKVDKVARYLWHKLKFLEKNYNEIEEVRGAGLLLGIKTRKNNLEISKLFTQNGLLTVPADDNIIRLAPPLIILKKEVDEAIDIIEKTLQEIDD
;
A
#
# COMPACT_ATOMS: atom_id res chain seq x y z
N GLY A 1 2.50 3.01 -11.71
CA GLY A 1 2.36 3.56 -10.34
C GLY A 1 2.96 2.67 -9.25
N ALA A 2 3.61 1.53 -9.60
CA ALA A 2 4.19 0.62 -8.61
C ALA A 2 5.36 1.25 -7.85
N PHE A 3 5.47 0.92 -6.55
CA PHE A 3 6.60 1.28 -5.71
C PHE A 3 7.00 0.13 -4.80
N HIS A 4 8.10 -0.56 -5.13
CA HIS A 4 8.58 -1.75 -4.41
C HIS A 4 9.85 -1.50 -3.58
N GLY A 5 10.28 -0.26 -3.43
CA GLY A 5 11.46 0.11 -2.66
C GLY A 5 12.56 0.80 -3.47
N ARG A 6 13.74 0.92 -2.86
CA ARG A 6 14.88 1.68 -3.41
C ARG A 6 16.12 0.82 -3.65
N THR A 7 16.04 -0.49 -3.45
CA THR A 7 17.12 -1.41 -3.87
C THR A 7 17.17 -1.50 -5.39
N PHE A 8 18.29 -1.93 -5.95
CA PHE A 8 18.47 -1.96 -7.40
C PHE A 8 17.45 -2.85 -8.11
N ALA A 9 17.12 -4.02 -7.53
CA ALA A 9 16.08 -4.89 -8.05
C ALA A 9 14.68 -4.24 -7.98
N ALA A 10 14.36 -3.59 -6.86
CA ALA A 10 13.08 -2.89 -6.70
C ALA A 10 12.94 -1.73 -7.70
N LEU A 11 14.00 -0.95 -7.93
CA LEU A 11 14.02 0.10 -8.97
C LEU A 11 13.78 -0.49 -10.36
N SER A 12 14.34 -1.66 -10.63
CA SER A 12 14.19 -2.35 -11.93
C SER A 12 12.76 -2.86 -12.13
N ALA A 13 12.14 -3.41 -11.08
CA ALA A 13 10.76 -3.91 -11.13
C ALA A 13 9.73 -2.78 -11.37
N GLN A 14 9.90 -1.64 -10.70
CA GLN A 14 8.93 -0.53 -10.81
C GLN A 14 9.17 0.41 -12.00
N LYS A 15 10.38 0.44 -12.59
CA LYS A 15 10.78 1.24 -13.77
C LYS A 15 10.30 2.72 -13.75
N ASN A 16 10.17 3.30 -12.55
CA ASN A 16 9.75 4.69 -12.39
C ASN A 16 10.96 5.61 -12.62
N LYS A 17 10.93 6.36 -13.72
CA LYS A 17 12.03 7.26 -14.13
C LYS A 17 12.41 8.30 -13.06
N LYS A 18 11.47 8.72 -12.22
CA LYS A 18 11.70 9.64 -11.10
C LYS A 18 12.71 9.07 -10.11
N PHE A 19 12.73 7.74 -9.93
CA PHE A 19 13.56 7.05 -8.94
C PHE A 19 14.75 6.30 -9.57
N SER A 20 14.67 5.93 -10.85
CA SER A 20 15.71 5.13 -11.52
C SER A 20 16.75 5.96 -12.25
N LYS A 21 16.50 7.26 -12.46
CA LYS A 21 17.47 8.17 -13.12
C LYS A 21 18.82 8.16 -12.40
N GLY A 22 19.87 7.85 -13.15
CA GLY A 22 21.26 7.77 -12.64
C GLY A 22 21.65 6.39 -12.09
N PHE A 23 20.75 5.40 -12.16
CA PHE A 23 21.00 4.01 -11.76
C PHE A 23 20.97 3.04 -12.96
N GLU A 24 20.94 3.56 -14.17
CA GLU A 24 20.95 2.74 -15.39
C GLU A 24 22.36 2.14 -15.64
N PRO A 25 22.45 0.96 -16.29
CA PRO A 25 21.36 0.16 -16.78
C PRO A 25 20.65 -0.60 -15.64
N LEU A 26 19.32 -0.65 -15.68
CA LEU A 26 18.53 -1.44 -14.73
C LEU A 26 18.64 -2.94 -15.05
N LEU A 27 18.28 -3.79 -14.09
CA LEU A 27 18.23 -5.24 -14.30
C LEU A 27 17.18 -5.58 -15.37
N SER A 28 17.55 -6.52 -16.26
CA SER A 28 16.62 -7.12 -17.22
C SER A 28 15.65 -8.08 -16.52
N GLY A 29 14.65 -8.59 -17.27
CA GLY A 29 13.70 -9.58 -16.78
C GLY A 29 12.45 -9.00 -16.09
N PHE A 30 12.28 -7.69 -16.06
CA PHE A 30 11.07 -7.05 -15.55
C PHE A 30 10.28 -6.41 -16.69
N ILE A 31 8.99 -6.73 -16.78
CA ILE A 31 8.03 -6.10 -17.69
C ILE A 31 7.01 -5.35 -16.85
N GLN A 32 6.86 -4.04 -17.08
CA GLN A 32 5.84 -3.22 -16.42
C GLN A 32 4.62 -3.10 -17.31
N ILE A 33 3.45 -3.37 -16.75
CA ILE A 33 2.16 -3.34 -17.44
C ILE A 33 1.21 -2.33 -16.80
N PRO A 34 0.16 -1.88 -17.50
CA PRO A 34 -0.85 -1.02 -16.92
C PRO A 34 -1.58 -1.69 -15.75
N PHE A 35 -1.82 -0.91 -14.67
CA PHE A 35 -2.50 -1.38 -13.48
C PHE A 35 -3.99 -1.67 -13.77
N ASN A 36 -4.53 -2.76 -13.22
CA ASN A 36 -5.89 -3.25 -13.47
C ASN A 36 -6.18 -3.69 -14.93
N ASP A 37 -5.14 -3.96 -15.73
CA ASP A 37 -5.26 -4.48 -17.09
C ASP A 37 -4.89 -5.96 -17.15
N TYR A 38 -5.90 -6.82 -17.02
CA TYR A 38 -5.72 -8.27 -17.07
C TYR A 38 -5.24 -8.77 -18.44
N THR A 39 -5.69 -8.14 -19.53
CA THR A 39 -5.29 -8.51 -20.89
C THR A 39 -3.81 -8.27 -21.08
N ALA A 40 -3.32 -7.10 -20.65
CA ALA A 40 -1.91 -6.77 -20.73
C ALA A 40 -1.02 -7.75 -19.93
N ILE A 41 -1.48 -8.24 -18.76
CA ILE A 41 -0.76 -9.29 -18.03
C ILE A 41 -0.70 -10.57 -18.86
N LYS A 42 -1.86 -11.06 -19.29
CA LYS A 42 -1.96 -12.33 -20.03
C LYS A 42 -1.09 -12.33 -21.28
N ASP A 43 -1.09 -11.23 -22.03
CA ASP A 43 -0.33 -11.10 -23.28
C ASP A 43 1.18 -10.93 -23.04
N SER A 44 1.59 -10.62 -21.80
CA SER A 44 3.02 -10.45 -21.44
C SER A 44 3.67 -11.70 -20.85
N ILE A 45 2.92 -12.75 -20.57
CA ILE A 45 3.45 -14.00 -20.01
C ILE A 45 4.00 -14.87 -21.14
N ASP A 46 5.24 -15.34 -20.94
CA ASP A 46 5.94 -16.27 -21.82
C ASP A 46 6.62 -17.39 -20.99
N GLU A 47 7.36 -18.27 -21.66
CA GLU A 47 8.10 -19.38 -21.03
C GLU A 47 9.21 -18.94 -20.07
N ASN A 48 9.60 -17.66 -20.07
CA ASN A 48 10.62 -17.10 -19.19
C ASN A 48 10.01 -16.36 -17.99
N THR A 49 8.69 -16.27 -17.93
CA THR A 49 7.98 -15.56 -16.87
C THR A 49 7.94 -16.39 -15.59
N GLY A 50 8.60 -15.92 -14.52
CA GLY A 50 8.63 -16.59 -13.22
C GLY A 50 7.49 -16.19 -12.27
N GLY A 51 6.84 -15.05 -12.51
CA GLY A 51 5.75 -14.61 -11.64
C GLY A 51 5.22 -13.22 -11.95
N VAL A 52 4.12 -12.88 -11.28
CA VAL A 52 3.49 -11.56 -11.32
C VAL A 52 3.62 -10.90 -9.94
N MET A 53 4.08 -9.65 -9.89
CA MET A 53 4.22 -8.88 -8.65
C MET A 53 3.31 -7.66 -8.69
N ILE A 54 2.57 -7.40 -7.58
CA ILE A 54 1.64 -6.27 -7.48
C ILE A 54 1.48 -5.80 -6.03
N GLU A 55 1.19 -4.51 -5.84
CA GLU A 55 0.61 -3.98 -4.61
C GLU A 55 -0.92 -4.13 -4.68
N PRO A 56 -1.61 -4.72 -3.68
CA PRO A 56 -3.08 -4.70 -3.61
C PRO A 56 -3.66 -3.28 -3.62
N ILE A 57 -2.94 -2.31 -3.05
CA ILE A 57 -3.20 -0.88 -3.18
C ILE A 57 -1.87 -0.19 -3.47
N GLN A 58 -1.75 0.43 -4.63
CA GLN A 58 -0.57 1.24 -4.96
C GLN A 58 -0.56 2.51 -4.12
N GLY A 59 0.23 2.51 -3.04
CA GLY A 59 0.25 3.63 -2.10
C GLY A 59 0.91 4.88 -2.67
N GLU A 60 2.15 4.76 -3.14
CA GLU A 60 2.92 5.87 -3.75
C GLU A 60 2.37 6.28 -5.11
N GLY A 61 1.80 5.33 -5.86
CA GLY A 61 1.16 5.55 -7.15
C GLY A 61 -0.18 6.27 -7.08
N GLY A 62 -0.57 6.81 -5.91
CA GLY A 62 -1.76 7.63 -5.74
C GLY A 62 -2.93 6.91 -5.05
N VAL A 63 -2.66 6.03 -4.12
CA VAL A 63 -3.67 5.27 -3.35
C VAL A 63 -4.68 4.60 -4.28
N ARG A 64 -4.18 3.80 -5.19
CA ARG A 64 -4.99 3.11 -6.21
C ARG A 64 -5.28 1.66 -5.80
N PRO A 65 -6.50 1.30 -5.39
CA PRO A 65 -6.86 -0.08 -5.13
C PRO A 65 -6.89 -0.92 -6.43
N ALA A 66 -6.34 -2.13 -6.36
CA ALA A 66 -6.61 -3.14 -7.37
C ALA A 66 -8.07 -3.59 -7.27
N LYS A 67 -8.72 -3.84 -8.41
CA LYS A 67 -10.05 -4.44 -8.42
C LYS A 67 -9.94 -5.86 -7.87
N LEU A 68 -10.81 -6.26 -6.94
CA LEU A 68 -10.78 -7.60 -6.33
C LEU A 68 -10.82 -8.69 -7.41
N LYS A 69 -11.74 -8.57 -8.36
CA LYS A 69 -11.82 -9.50 -9.50
C LYS A 69 -10.52 -9.59 -10.33
N PHE A 70 -9.78 -8.49 -10.44
CA PHE A 70 -8.50 -8.46 -11.13
C PHE A 70 -7.45 -9.28 -10.37
N LEU A 71 -7.38 -9.16 -9.04
CA LEU A 71 -6.49 -9.95 -8.20
C LEU A 71 -6.83 -11.46 -8.27
N GLU A 72 -8.12 -11.80 -8.21
CA GLU A 72 -8.60 -13.18 -8.39
C GLU A 72 -8.23 -13.75 -9.76
N GLN A 73 -8.35 -12.94 -10.82
CA GLN A 73 -7.96 -13.34 -12.17
C GLN A 73 -6.45 -13.56 -12.31
N ILE A 74 -5.62 -12.73 -11.64
CA ILE A 74 -4.16 -12.93 -11.62
C ILE A 74 -3.84 -14.23 -10.87
N ARG A 75 -4.45 -14.47 -9.71
CA ARG A 75 -4.20 -15.71 -8.96
C ARG A 75 -4.48 -16.93 -9.85
N LYS A 76 -5.67 -16.97 -10.45
CA LYS A 76 -6.02 -18.05 -11.35
C LYS A 76 -5.05 -18.19 -12.53
N LEU A 77 -4.63 -17.08 -13.14
CA LEU A 77 -3.67 -17.10 -14.25
C LEU A 77 -2.31 -17.66 -13.81
N CYS A 78 -1.83 -17.27 -12.62
CA CYS A 78 -0.58 -17.79 -12.08
C CYS A 78 -0.67 -19.30 -11.82
N ASP A 79 -1.79 -19.77 -11.28
CA ASP A 79 -2.04 -21.20 -11.07
C ASP A 79 -2.05 -21.98 -12.40
N ASP A 80 -2.81 -21.48 -13.39
CA ASP A 80 -2.94 -22.12 -14.70
C ASP A 80 -1.59 -22.19 -15.46
N MET A 81 -0.70 -21.21 -15.23
CA MET A 81 0.61 -21.11 -15.90
C MET A 81 1.77 -21.70 -15.06
N GLY A 82 1.54 -22.09 -13.82
CA GLY A 82 2.57 -22.59 -12.92
C GLY A 82 3.64 -21.56 -12.55
N ILE A 83 3.25 -20.28 -12.44
CA ILE A 83 4.11 -19.16 -12.07
C ILE A 83 3.70 -18.55 -10.73
N LEU A 84 4.60 -17.81 -10.07
CA LEU A 84 4.37 -17.29 -8.71
C LEU A 84 3.56 -16.00 -8.72
N PHE A 85 2.69 -15.85 -7.73
CA PHE A 85 2.00 -14.59 -7.43
C PHE A 85 2.61 -13.91 -6.21
N PHE A 86 3.24 -12.75 -6.43
CA PHE A 86 3.90 -11.94 -5.39
C PHE A 86 3.01 -10.76 -5.02
N LEU A 87 2.74 -10.59 -3.73
CA LEU A 87 2.07 -9.40 -3.20
C LEU A 87 3.04 -8.51 -2.41
N ASP A 88 3.02 -7.23 -2.73
CA ASP A 88 3.66 -6.20 -1.93
C ASP A 88 2.63 -5.62 -0.96
N GLU A 89 2.63 -6.13 0.26
CA GLU A 89 1.77 -5.69 1.36
C GLU A 89 2.50 -4.72 2.32
N VAL A 90 3.63 -4.17 1.87
CA VAL A 90 4.46 -3.26 2.68
C VAL A 90 3.69 -2.05 3.18
N GLN A 91 2.76 -1.53 2.38
CA GLN A 91 1.96 -0.37 2.78
C GLN A 91 0.51 -0.69 3.12
N CYS A 92 -0.10 -1.66 2.47
CA CYS A 92 -1.51 -2.00 2.64
C CYS A 92 -1.78 -3.12 3.64
N GLY A 93 -0.76 -3.87 4.06
CA GLY A 93 -0.87 -4.91 5.08
C GLY A 93 -0.95 -4.37 6.52
N PHE A 94 -0.89 -5.28 7.46
CA PHE A 94 -0.92 -5.00 8.91
C PHE A 94 -2.06 -4.08 9.32
N GLY A 95 -3.29 -4.47 9.01
CA GLY A 95 -4.52 -3.81 9.46
C GLY A 95 -4.93 -2.58 8.65
N ARG A 96 -4.08 -2.07 7.77
CA ARG A 96 -4.27 -0.79 7.08
C ARG A 96 -5.56 -0.71 6.27
N THR A 97 -6.00 -1.82 5.68
CA THR A 97 -7.24 -1.91 4.89
C THR A 97 -8.44 -2.44 5.68
N GLY A 98 -8.28 -2.70 6.99
CA GLY A 98 -9.33 -3.24 7.85
C GLY A 98 -9.31 -4.75 7.99
N LYS A 99 -8.39 -5.45 7.33
CA LYS A 99 -8.03 -6.86 7.56
C LYS A 99 -6.55 -6.97 7.87
N PHE A 100 -6.09 -8.13 8.33
CA PHE A 100 -4.68 -8.31 8.64
C PHE A 100 -3.82 -8.02 7.41
N PHE A 101 -4.22 -8.59 6.25
CA PHE A 101 -3.62 -8.30 4.94
C PHE A 101 -4.69 -7.88 3.93
N ALA A 102 -4.30 -7.07 2.96
CA ALA A 102 -5.22 -6.56 1.95
C ALA A 102 -5.72 -7.64 0.99
N TYR A 103 -4.93 -8.69 0.72
CA TYR A 103 -5.36 -9.79 -0.14
C TYR A 103 -6.58 -10.56 0.38
N GLU A 104 -6.81 -10.56 1.71
CA GLU A 104 -7.95 -11.23 2.32
C GLU A 104 -9.32 -10.70 1.85
N TRP A 105 -9.35 -9.51 1.24
CA TRP A 105 -10.55 -8.98 0.61
C TRP A 105 -10.93 -9.71 -0.69
N ALA A 106 -9.94 -10.32 -1.38
CA ALA A 106 -10.11 -11.05 -2.64
C ALA A 106 -10.15 -12.59 -2.44
N ASN A 107 -10.10 -13.08 -1.20
CA ASN A 107 -10.28 -14.48 -0.80
C ASN A 107 -9.38 -15.46 -1.56
N PHE A 108 -8.08 -15.16 -1.69
CA PHE A 108 -7.04 -16.06 -2.20
C PHE A 108 -5.78 -15.93 -1.34
N GLU A 109 -4.80 -16.80 -1.53
CA GLU A 109 -3.49 -16.70 -0.89
C GLU A 109 -2.40 -16.44 -1.93
N PRO A 110 -1.44 -15.52 -1.66
CA PRO A 110 -0.28 -15.32 -2.53
C PRO A 110 0.78 -16.43 -2.30
N ASP A 111 1.63 -16.64 -3.28
CA ASP A 111 2.79 -17.53 -3.11
C ASP A 111 3.90 -16.85 -2.31
N VAL A 112 4.08 -15.55 -2.52
CA VAL A 112 5.09 -14.73 -1.82
C VAL A 112 4.47 -13.39 -1.42
N MET A 113 4.80 -12.92 -0.23
CA MET A 113 4.33 -11.65 0.28
C MET A 113 5.44 -10.88 1.00
N ALA A 114 5.66 -9.63 0.60
CA ALA A 114 6.54 -8.72 1.31
C ALA A 114 5.75 -7.85 2.29
N VAL A 115 6.24 -7.72 3.52
CA VAL A 115 5.66 -6.88 4.57
C VAL A 115 6.72 -6.03 5.25
N ALA A 116 6.36 -4.81 5.63
CA ALA A 116 7.21 -3.90 6.40
C ALA A 116 6.33 -2.86 7.11
N LYS A 117 6.86 -1.69 7.40
CA LYS A 117 6.14 -0.54 7.99
C LYS A 117 5.27 -0.93 9.18
N GLY A 118 4.02 -1.32 8.95
CA GLY A 118 3.05 -1.69 9.98
C GLY A 118 3.52 -2.80 10.91
N ILE A 119 4.28 -3.79 10.42
CA ILE A 119 4.82 -4.88 11.24
C ILE A 119 5.70 -4.39 12.40
N GLY A 120 6.41 -3.27 12.18
CA GLY A 120 7.30 -2.68 13.20
C GLY A 120 6.66 -1.51 13.96
N SER A 121 5.49 -1.02 13.54
CA SER A 121 4.80 0.13 14.15
C SER A 121 5.72 1.32 14.47
N GLY A 122 6.64 1.64 13.53
CA GLY A 122 7.67 2.68 13.68
C GLY A 122 9.09 2.14 13.89
N PHE A 123 9.27 0.90 14.34
CA PHE A 123 10.58 0.25 14.38
C PHE A 123 10.95 -0.29 12.98
N PRO A 124 12.22 -0.16 12.52
CA PRO A 124 12.67 -0.67 11.24
C PRO A 124 12.62 -2.20 11.19
N LEU A 125 11.59 -2.75 10.58
CA LEU A 125 11.37 -4.18 10.44
C LEU A 125 10.66 -4.47 9.11
N GLY A 126 11.04 -5.55 8.47
CA GLY A 126 10.37 -6.12 7.31
C GLY A 126 10.53 -7.63 7.28
N ALA A 127 9.62 -8.30 6.60
CA ALA A 127 9.68 -9.74 6.38
C ALA A 127 9.20 -10.09 4.97
N CYS A 128 9.68 -11.23 4.47
CA CYS A 128 9.19 -11.87 3.27
C CYS A 128 8.60 -13.23 3.70
N LEU A 129 7.33 -13.43 3.40
CA LEU A 129 6.62 -14.68 3.66
C LEU A 129 6.44 -15.41 2.34
N SER A 130 6.49 -16.73 2.35
CA SER A 130 6.23 -17.52 1.16
C SER A 130 5.62 -18.89 1.53
N THR A 131 4.94 -19.50 0.56
CA THR A 131 4.56 -20.90 0.64
C THR A 131 5.80 -21.79 0.65
N ALA A 132 5.68 -23.03 1.12
CA ALA A 132 6.77 -23.99 1.12
C ALA A 132 7.31 -24.25 -0.31
N ASP A 133 6.42 -24.33 -1.27
CA ASP A 133 6.77 -24.60 -2.67
C ASP A 133 7.50 -23.39 -3.30
N ALA A 134 7.05 -22.17 -3.03
CA ALA A 134 7.71 -20.97 -3.55
C ALA A 134 9.12 -20.76 -2.96
N CYS A 135 9.38 -21.23 -1.75
CA CYS A 135 10.69 -21.09 -1.11
C CYS A 135 11.61 -22.32 -1.21
N ILE A 136 11.30 -23.30 -2.05
CA ILE A 136 12.08 -24.54 -2.15
C ILE A 136 13.57 -24.31 -2.44
N GLY A 137 13.90 -23.21 -3.14
CA GLY A 137 15.29 -22.80 -3.41
C GLY A 137 15.97 -22.04 -2.28
N MET A 138 15.22 -21.63 -1.24
CA MET A 138 15.73 -20.86 -0.10
C MET A 138 16.27 -21.79 0.99
N THR A 139 17.36 -22.45 0.69
CA THR A 139 18.00 -23.39 1.61
C THR A 139 19.05 -22.71 2.48
N LYS A 140 19.59 -23.43 3.48
CA LYS A 140 20.62 -22.89 4.38
C LYS A 140 21.82 -22.34 3.59
N GLY A 141 22.12 -21.05 3.81
CA GLY A 141 23.27 -20.38 3.22
C GLY A 141 23.01 -19.73 1.84
N THR A 142 21.82 -19.87 1.25
CA THR A 142 21.49 -19.24 -0.03
C THR A 142 21.15 -17.76 0.10
N HIS A 143 20.72 -17.32 1.26
CA HIS A 143 20.39 -15.93 1.55
C HIS A 143 20.74 -15.60 3.01
N GLY A 144 20.95 -14.31 3.31
CA GLY A 144 21.24 -13.87 4.67
C GLY A 144 21.13 -12.37 4.84
N SER A 145 20.97 -11.96 6.10
CA SER A 145 20.98 -10.57 6.54
C SER A 145 21.67 -10.48 7.89
N THR A 146 22.64 -9.57 8.05
CA THR A 146 23.37 -9.40 9.32
C THR A 146 22.43 -9.10 10.49
N TYR A 147 21.42 -8.26 10.27
CA TYR A 147 20.46 -7.86 11.31
C TYR A 147 19.11 -8.57 11.21
N GLY A 148 18.93 -9.47 10.22
CA GLY A 148 17.70 -10.23 10.08
C GLY A 148 17.42 -11.12 11.27
N GLY A 149 16.19 -11.12 11.79
CA GLY A 149 15.79 -11.91 12.94
C GLY A 149 16.41 -11.49 14.27
N ASN A 150 16.95 -10.26 14.38
CA ASN A 150 17.48 -9.81 15.67
C ASN A 150 16.40 -9.77 16.75
N PRO A 151 16.74 -10.11 18.03
CA PRO A 151 15.74 -10.28 19.09
C PRO A 151 14.88 -9.05 19.34
N LEU A 152 15.44 -7.84 19.20
CA LEU A 152 14.68 -6.60 19.43
C LEU A 152 13.61 -6.40 18.36
N ALA A 153 13.97 -6.52 17.08
CA ALA A 153 13.02 -6.38 15.97
C ALA A 153 11.90 -7.43 16.04
N VAL A 154 12.26 -8.69 16.36
CA VAL A 154 11.28 -9.77 16.51
C VAL A 154 10.36 -9.52 17.71
N ALA A 155 10.88 -9.04 18.83
CA ALA A 155 10.06 -8.70 20.01
C ALA A 155 9.06 -7.57 19.69
N VAL A 156 9.49 -6.54 18.94
CA VAL A 156 8.59 -5.46 18.48
C VAL A 156 7.52 -6.00 17.55
N GLY A 157 7.89 -6.77 16.52
CA GLY A 157 6.92 -7.34 15.59
C GLY A 157 5.91 -8.27 16.28
N LYS A 158 6.37 -9.07 17.24
CA LYS A 158 5.52 -9.91 18.07
C LYS A 158 4.50 -9.08 18.86
N ALA A 159 4.94 -8.01 19.53
CA ALA A 159 4.05 -7.13 20.29
C ALA A 159 2.98 -6.47 19.41
N VAL A 160 3.34 -6.05 18.19
CA VAL A 160 2.38 -5.50 17.21
C VAL A 160 1.35 -6.54 16.81
N ILE A 161 1.77 -7.78 16.51
CA ILE A 161 0.86 -8.87 16.15
C ILE A 161 -0.08 -9.20 17.33
N GLU A 162 0.46 -9.30 18.55
CA GLU A 162 -0.33 -9.59 19.75
C GLU A 162 -1.40 -8.50 20.00
N GLU A 163 -1.06 -7.23 19.79
CA GLU A 163 -2.04 -6.13 19.87
C GLU A 163 -3.12 -6.25 18.79
N MET A 164 -2.74 -6.55 17.56
CA MET A 164 -3.69 -6.71 16.44
C MET A 164 -4.58 -7.93 16.58
N MET A 165 -4.12 -8.97 17.28
CA MET A 165 -4.90 -10.19 17.56
C MET A 165 -5.87 -10.03 18.74
N GLN A 166 -5.90 -8.87 19.41
CA GLN A 166 -6.86 -8.60 20.47
C GLN A 166 -8.29 -8.63 19.91
N GLU A 167 -9.20 -9.17 20.71
CA GLU A 167 -10.62 -9.16 20.41
C GLU A 167 -11.09 -7.73 20.09
N SER A 168 -11.91 -7.57 19.09
CA SER A 168 -12.43 -6.28 18.62
C SER A 168 -11.42 -5.29 18.00
N PHE A 169 -10.13 -5.62 17.84
CA PHE A 169 -9.17 -4.68 17.23
C PHE A 169 -9.63 -4.26 15.82
N PHE A 170 -9.87 -5.23 14.94
CA PHE A 170 -10.30 -4.95 13.56
C PHE A 170 -11.70 -4.34 13.48
N GLU A 171 -12.61 -4.65 14.41
CA GLU A 171 -13.93 -3.99 14.49
C GLU A 171 -13.79 -2.49 14.78
N LYS A 172 -12.87 -2.12 15.68
CA LYS A 172 -12.58 -0.71 15.99
C LYS A 172 -11.97 0.00 14.78
N VAL A 173 -10.99 -0.64 14.11
CA VAL A 173 -10.38 -0.10 12.89
C VAL A 173 -11.43 0.12 11.80
N ASP A 174 -12.28 -0.86 11.54
CA ASP A 174 -13.31 -0.77 10.52
C ASP A 174 -14.35 0.32 10.85
N LYS A 175 -14.76 0.43 12.10
CA LYS A 175 -15.70 1.47 12.55
C LYS A 175 -15.17 2.89 12.35
N VAL A 176 -13.89 3.14 12.66
CA VAL A 176 -13.30 4.47 12.48
C VAL A 176 -12.95 4.73 11.02
N ALA A 177 -12.56 3.70 10.27
CA ALA A 177 -12.30 3.81 8.84
C ALA A 177 -13.56 4.20 8.06
N ARG A 178 -14.70 3.54 8.33
CA ARG A 178 -16.00 3.93 7.75
C ARG A 178 -16.40 5.34 8.14
N TYR A 179 -16.16 5.74 9.37
CA TYR A 179 -16.46 7.10 9.82
C TYR A 179 -15.64 8.14 9.04
N LEU A 180 -14.32 7.96 8.93
CA LEU A 180 -13.44 8.83 8.14
C LEU A 180 -13.86 8.86 6.66
N TRP A 181 -14.15 7.68 6.08
CA TRP A 181 -14.62 7.57 4.70
C TRP A 181 -15.88 8.41 4.45
N HIS A 182 -16.89 8.31 5.31
CA HIS A 182 -18.12 9.08 5.17
C HIS A 182 -17.88 10.59 5.26
N LYS A 183 -17.02 11.03 6.18
CA LYS A 183 -16.62 12.44 6.29
C LYS A 183 -15.94 12.95 5.03
N LEU A 184 -14.96 12.20 4.51
CA LEU A 184 -14.25 12.58 3.28
C LEU A 184 -15.18 12.57 2.06
N LYS A 185 -16.11 11.62 1.96
CA LYS A 185 -17.12 11.59 0.89
C LYS A 185 -18.12 12.74 0.99
N PHE A 186 -18.36 13.26 2.18
CA PHE A 186 -19.12 14.49 2.37
C PHE A 186 -18.33 15.70 1.81
N LEU A 187 -17.03 15.80 2.11
CA LEU A 187 -16.18 16.86 1.58
C LEU A 187 -16.09 16.82 0.05
N GLU A 188 -15.92 15.64 -0.54
CA GLU A 188 -15.91 15.43 -2.00
C GLU A 188 -17.16 15.99 -2.70
N LYS A 189 -18.32 15.93 -2.04
CA LYS A 189 -19.58 16.46 -2.59
C LYS A 189 -19.73 17.97 -2.45
N ASN A 190 -19.11 18.56 -1.44
CA ASN A 190 -19.38 19.95 -1.04
C ASN A 190 -18.24 20.90 -1.42
N TYR A 191 -17.05 20.38 -1.76
CA TYR A 191 -15.88 21.19 -2.11
C TYR A 191 -15.39 20.83 -3.51
N ASN A 192 -15.45 21.79 -4.44
CA ASN A 192 -15.03 21.60 -5.83
C ASN A 192 -13.54 21.27 -5.96
N GLU A 193 -12.72 21.64 -4.98
CA GLU A 193 -11.29 21.36 -4.97
C GLU A 193 -11.01 19.86 -4.87
N ILE A 194 -11.89 19.07 -4.27
CA ILE A 194 -11.76 17.62 -4.18
C ILE A 194 -12.39 16.97 -5.42
N GLU A 195 -11.56 16.33 -6.25
CA GLU A 195 -11.99 15.63 -7.45
C GLU A 195 -12.49 14.21 -7.14
N GLU A 196 -11.78 13.49 -6.25
CA GLU A 196 -12.07 12.10 -5.91
C GLU A 196 -11.53 11.77 -4.52
N VAL A 197 -12.27 10.97 -3.75
CA VAL A 197 -11.78 10.25 -2.56
C VAL A 197 -11.77 8.76 -2.86
N ARG A 198 -10.60 8.10 -2.69
CA ARG A 198 -10.41 6.69 -2.97
C ARG A 198 -9.50 6.00 -1.95
N GLY A 199 -9.46 4.66 -1.98
CA GLY A 199 -8.66 3.85 -1.06
C GLY A 199 -9.47 2.77 -0.37
N ALA A 200 -8.93 2.20 0.72
CA ALA A 200 -9.61 1.24 1.56
C ALA A 200 -9.15 1.33 3.01
N GLY A 201 -10.04 1.09 3.95
CA GLY A 201 -9.76 1.14 5.37
C GLY A 201 -9.23 2.52 5.80
N LEU A 202 -8.05 2.55 6.38
CA LEU A 202 -7.33 3.76 6.80
C LEU A 202 -6.14 4.09 5.85
N LEU A 203 -6.18 3.64 4.60
CA LEU A 203 -5.30 4.07 3.51
C LEU A 203 -6.16 4.79 2.47
N LEU A 204 -6.29 6.10 2.62
CA LEU A 204 -7.18 6.92 1.82
C LEU A 204 -6.41 8.00 1.06
N GLY A 205 -6.91 8.37 -0.10
CA GLY A 205 -6.37 9.43 -0.94
C GLY A 205 -7.44 10.44 -1.31
N ILE A 206 -7.09 11.71 -1.18
CA ILE A 206 -7.89 12.84 -1.65
C ILE A 206 -7.23 13.35 -2.93
N LYS A 207 -7.88 13.21 -4.07
CA LYS A 207 -7.43 13.81 -5.33
C LYS A 207 -7.88 15.25 -5.39
N THR A 208 -6.93 16.14 -5.62
CA THR A 208 -7.18 17.58 -5.63
C THR A 208 -7.04 18.15 -7.04
N ARG A 209 -7.73 19.26 -7.33
CA ARG A 209 -7.62 19.97 -8.60
C ARG A 209 -6.36 20.82 -8.64
N LYS A 210 -6.08 21.59 -7.58
CA LYS A 210 -4.84 22.32 -7.40
C LYS A 210 -3.69 21.35 -7.04
N ASN A 211 -2.49 21.83 -7.04
CA ASN A 211 -1.30 21.01 -6.79
C ASN A 211 -1.32 20.42 -5.37
N ASN A 212 -1.22 19.11 -5.26
CA ASN A 212 -1.28 18.38 -3.99
C ASN A 212 -0.13 18.75 -3.02
N LEU A 213 1.04 19.16 -3.53
CA LEU A 213 2.16 19.62 -2.69
C LEU A 213 1.82 20.94 -2.00
N GLU A 214 1.15 21.86 -2.71
CA GLU A 214 0.73 23.15 -2.16
C GLU A 214 -0.34 22.95 -1.08
N ILE A 215 -1.36 22.15 -1.37
CA ILE A 215 -2.44 21.86 -0.40
C ILE A 215 -1.90 21.09 0.81
N SER A 216 -1.04 20.11 0.62
CA SER A 216 -0.41 19.37 1.72
C SER A 216 0.43 20.29 2.62
N LYS A 217 1.07 21.32 2.04
CA LYS A 217 1.78 22.34 2.80
C LYS A 217 0.82 23.19 3.64
N LEU A 218 -0.33 23.60 3.09
CA LEU A 218 -1.36 24.32 3.81
C LEU A 218 -1.96 23.47 4.95
N PHE A 219 -2.25 22.19 4.70
CA PHE A 219 -2.66 21.26 5.76
C PHE A 219 -1.63 21.22 6.90
N THR A 220 -0.34 21.14 6.57
CA THR A 220 0.73 21.13 7.58
C THR A 220 0.77 22.43 8.37
N GLN A 221 0.59 23.58 7.73
CA GLN A 221 0.51 24.89 8.40
C GLN A 221 -0.68 24.99 9.33
N ASN A 222 -1.79 24.36 8.99
CA ASN A 222 -3.00 24.28 9.79
C ASN A 222 -3.00 23.13 10.84
N GLY A 223 -1.88 22.37 10.94
CA GLY A 223 -1.67 21.35 11.98
C GLY A 223 -1.98 19.91 11.56
N LEU A 224 -2.26 19.64 10.28
CA LEU A 224 -2.53 18.29 9.78
C LEU A 224 -1.36 17.80 8.91
N LEU A 225 -0.67 16.74 9.38
CA LEU A 225 0.37 16.09 8.60
C LEU A 225 -0.23 15.14 7.56
N THR A 226 0.09 15.35 6.29
CA THR A 226 -0.33 14.52 5.17
C THR A 226 0.85 14.20 4.25
N VAL A 227 0.69 13.24 3.36
CA VAL A 227 1.76 12.85 2.43
C VAL A 227 1.26 12.94 1.00
N PRO A 228 1.86 13.80 0.15
CA PRO A 228 1.58 13.82 -1.27
C PRO A 228 1.96 12.50 -1.92
N ALA A 229 1.14 12.03 -2.85
CA ALA A 229 1.40 10.86 -3.69
C ALA A 229 1.24 11.22 -5.16
N ASP A 230 1.59 10.29 -6.07
CA ASP A 230 1.39 10.50 -7.50
C ASP A 230 -0.11 10.70 -7.84
N ASP A 231 -0.43 11.09 -9.07
CA ASP A 231 -1.79 11.38 -9.55
C ASP A 231 -2.49 12.52 -8.79
N ASN A 232 -1.71 13.47 -8.30
CA ASN A 232 -2.19 14.64 -7.55
C ASN A 232 -3.01 14.29 -6.30
N ILE A 233 -2.61 13.21 -5.62
CA ILE A 233 -3.25 12.70 -4.40
C ILE A 233 -2.57 13.23 -3.14
N ILE A 234 -3.39 13.58 -2.15
CA ILE A 234 -2.98 13.75 -0.76
C ILE A 234 -3.38 12.48 -0.01
N ARG A 235 -2.39 11.73 0.49
CA ARG A 235 -2.60 10.46 1.18
C ARG A 235 -2.81 10.68 2.66
N LEU A 236 -3.85 10.03 3.19
CA LEU A 236 -4.16 9.91 4.61
C LEU A 236 -3.88 8.48 5.05
N ALA A 237 -3.03 8.31 6.05
CA ALA A 237 -2.68 7.02 6.64
C ALA A 237 -2.54 7.18 8.17
N PRO A 238 -3.63 7.52 8.88
CA PRO A 238 -3.59 7.77 10.32
C PRO A 238 -3.23 6.49 11.09
N PRO A 239 -2.84 6.57 12.37
CA PRO A 239 -2.68 5.40 13.22
C PRO A 239 -3.95 4.52 13.22
N LEU A 240 -3.80 3.19 13.30
CA LEU A 240 -4.96 2.28 13.32
C LEU A 240 -5.84 2.47 14.55
N ILE A 241 -5.26 3.00 15.62
CA ILE A 241 -5.94 3.30 16.89
C ILE A 241 -6.51 4.72 16.98
N ILE A 242 -6.56 5.46 15.85
CA ILE A 242 -7.15 6.81 15.80
C ILE A 242 -8.58 6.80 16.34
N LEU A 243 -8.95 7.84 17.08
CA LEU A 243 -10.28 8.00 17.64
C LEU A 243 -11.14 8.91 16.75
N LYS A 244 -12.46 8.83 16.90
CA LYS A 244 -13.40 9.69 16.17
C LYS A 244 -13.13 11.18 16.36
N LYS A 245 -12.79 11.61 17.59
CA LYS A 245 -12.47 13.01 17.88
C LYS A 245 -11.28 13.52 17.07
N GLU A 246 -10.28 12.67 16.85
CA GLU A 246 -9.08 13.01 16.06
C GLU A 246 -9.40 13.02 14.56
N VAL A 247 -10.34 12.17 14.14
CA VAL A 247 -10.90 12.23 12.77
C VAL A 247 -11.67 13.54 12.58
N ASP A 248 -12.52 13.94 13.53
CA ASP A 248 -13.27 15.20 13.44
C ASP A 248 -12.33 16.41 13.40
N GLU A 249 -11.30 16.46 14.24
CA GLU A 249 -10.25 17.48 14.19
C GLU A 249 -9.55 17.55 12.83
N ALA A 250 -9.18 16.40 12.26
CA ALA A 250 -8.57 16.36 10.94
C ALA A 250 -9.51 16.88 9.84
N ILE A 251 -10.79 16.53 9.89
CA ILE A 251 -11.81 17.01 8.96
C ILE A 251 -12.00 18.52 9.07
N ASP A 252 -12.08 19.05 10.29
CA ASP A 252 -12.21 20.50 10.52
C ASP A 252 -11.02 21.27 9.92
N ILE A 253 -9.80 20.73 10.06
CA ILE A 253 -8.60 21.32 9.46
C ILE A 253 -8.68 21.27 7.92
N ILE A 254 -9.12 20.15 7.37
CA ILE A 254 -9.31 20.01 5.91
C ILE A 254 -10.33 21.02 5.41
N GLU A 255 -11.50 21.10 6.04
CA GLU A 255 -12.56 22.05 5.66
C GLU A 255 -12.09 23.49 5.71
N LYS A 256 -11.47 23.91 6.83
CA LYS A 256 -10.90 25.24 6.97
C LYS A 256 -9.91 25.56 5.84
N THR A 257 -8.99 24.62 5.54
CA THR A 257 -7.99 24.83 4.49
C THR A 257 -8.62 24.93 3.12
N LEU A 258 -9.66 24.12 2.82
CA LEU A 258 -10.38 24.19 1.56
C LEU A 258 -11.10 25.54 1.38
N GLN A 259 -11.69 26.08 2.44
CA GLN A 259 -12.30 27.42 2.42
C GLN A 259 -11.27 28.52 2.13
N GLU A 260 -10.09 28.45 2.76
CA GLU A 260 -8.98 29.39 2.50
C GLU A 260 -8.43 29.34 1.04
N ILE A 261 -8.65 28.23 0.34
CA ILE A 261 -8.23 28.04 -1.05
C ILE A 261 -9.25 28.58 -2.04
N ASP A 262 -10.53 28.53 -1.70
CA ASP A 262 -11.65 28.98 -2.56
C ASP A 262 -11.84 30.50 -2.51
N ASP A 263 -11.38 31.18 -1.45
CA ASP A 263 -11.33 32.64 -1.30
C ASP A 263 -10.13 33.24 -2.10
#